data_1bf08fb5463528470902485f460f6efa
#
_entry.id   1bf08fb5463528470902485f460f6efa
#
_cell.length_a   1.000
_cell.length_b   1.000
_cell.length_c   1.000
_cell.angle_alpha   90.00
_cell.angle_beta   90.00
_cell.angle_gamma   90.00
#
_symmetry.space_group_name_H-M   'P 1'
#
loop_
_entity.id
_entity.type
_entity.pdbx_description
1 polymer ?
#
loop_
_entity_poly.entity_id
_entity_poly.type
_entity_poly.pdbx_seq_one_letter_code
_entity_poly.pdbx_strand_id
1 'polypeptide(L)'
;MPLLSHVAKLGVGFGFILSLSLGFQASEGSTPSKTAVSWQLDPVHSFGLFRVQHMNAGMFWGRFNDVTGTISHHEDGSEPPQLVVSCAVESIDTGSEKLDRTMLGPKWFNGKEHKAMTFVSTSGEQIDSTHWKLKGDLTIAGVSREVEVMTELTGIGGGPQGRKIGFECTVEINRNAFGIRILRGAIGDKVRLVVGLEGDEIKAE
;
A
#
# COMPACT_ATOMS: atom_id res chain seq x y z
N MET A 1 42.23 -86.31 -26.53
CA MET A 1 42.29 -87.27 -25.39
C MET A 1 42.92 -86.58 -24.21
N PRO A 2 42.54 -86.83 -22.98
CA PRO A 2 41.25 -87.20 -22.40
C PRO A 2 40.77 -86.15 -21.31
N LEU A 3 39.53 -86.19 -21.10
CA LEU A 3 38.77 -86.72 -19.92
C LEU A 3 38.69 -85.82 -18.66
N LEU A 4 37.47 -85.44 -18.41
CA LEU A 4 36.68 -85.52 -17.15
C LEU A 4 37.24 -84.99 -15.82
N SER A 5 36.49 -84.10 -15.20
CA SER A 5 35.63 -84.56 -14.06
C SER A 5 34.78 -83.41 -13.50
N HIS A 6 33.57 -83.81 -13.15
CA HIS A 6 32.55 -83.07 -12.42
C HIS A 6 32.97 -82.72 -10.98
N VAL A 7 32.64 -81.52 -10.51
CA VAL A 7 32.23 -81.36 -9.14
C VAL A 7 31.22 -80.18 -9.07
N ALA A 8 30.01 -80.53 -8.68
CA ALA A 8 28.99 -79.56 -8.33
C ALA A 8 29.29 -78.98 -6.94
N LYS A 9 29.17 -77.66 -6.80
CA LYS A 9 29.03 -77.02 -5.49
C LYS A 9 27.83 -76.08 -5.47
N LEU A 10 26.91 -76.46 -4.62
CA LEU A 10 25.80 -75.55 -4.15
C LEU A 10 26.37 -74.24 -3.67
N GLY A 11 25.89 -73.14 -4.21
CA GLY A 11 26.13 -71.80 -3.69
C GLY A 11 24.82 -71.23 -3.20
N VAL A 12 24.82 -71.01 -1.92
CA VAL A 12 23.73 -70.39 -1.15
C VAL A 12 23.47 -68.96 -1.68
N GLY A 13 22.25 -68.71 -2.11
CA GLY A 13 21.83 -67.38 -2.54
C GLY A 13 21.63 -66.45 -1.35
N PHE A 14 22.45 -65.43 -1.28
CA PHE A 14 22.19 -64.28 -0.36
C PHE A 14 21.21 -63.33 -1.06
N GLY A 15 19.97 -63.36 -0.61
CA GLY A 15 18.96 -62.38 -0.99
C GLY A 15 19.28 -61.02 -0.40
N PHE A 16 19.64 -60.07 -1.25
CA PHE A 16 19.70 -58.64 -0.88
C PHE A 16 18.28 -58.13 -0.78
N ILE A 17 17.77 -57.92 0.41
CA ILE A 17 16.53 -57.21 0.66
C ILE A 17 16.84 -55.72 0.56
N LEU A 18 16.46 -55.09 -0.58
CA LEU A 18 16.51 -53.66 -0.78
C LEU A 18 15.34 -53.07 0.01
N SER A 19 15.59 -52.57 1.20
CA SER A 19 14.60 -51.81 1.99
C SER A 19 14.46 -50.42 1.36
N LEU A 20 13.36 -50.24 0.63
CA LEU A 20 12.93 -48.94 0.11
C LEU A 20 12.35 -48.13 1.32
N SER A 21 13.18 -47.31 1.94
CA SER A 21 12.71 -46.35 2.92
C SER A 21 12.01 -45.20 2.17
N LEU A 22 10.66 -45.23 2.10
CA LEU A 22 9.89 -44.04 1.76
C LEU A 22 10.14 -42.96 2.82
N GLY A 23 10.99 -42.01 2.47
CA GLY A 23 11.11 -40.77 3.24
C GLY A 23 9.78 -40.02 3.17
N PHE A 24 9.03 -40.05 4.25
CA PHE A 24 7.89 -39.17 4.44
C PHE A 24 8.45 -37.76 4.64
N GLN A 25 8.53 -36.97 3.56
CA GLN A 25 8.76 -35.53 3.68
C GLN A 25 7.52 -34.96 4.33
N ALA A 26 7.62 -34.61 5.61
CA ALA A 26 6.64 -33.76 6.24
C ALA A 26 6.60 -32.44 5.46
N SER A 27 5.51 -32.16 4.80
CA SER A 27 5.23 -30.84 4.27
C SER A 27 5.29 -29.87 5.45
N GLU A 28 6.22 -28.92 5.42
CA GLU A 28 6.24 -27.83 6.38
C GLU A 28 4.87 -27.19 6.31
N GLY A 29 4.11 -27.35 7.42
CA GLY A 29 2.80 -26.77 7.54
C GLY A 29 2.93 -25.26 7.44
N SER A 30 2.38 -24.68 6.38
CA SER A 30 2.21 -23.24 6.27
C SER A 30 1.45 -22.78 7.53
N THR A 31 2.09 -21.99 8.36
CA THR A 31 1.41 -21.30 9.47
C THR A 31 0.22 -20.56 8.85
N PRO A 32 -1.01 -20.74 9.37
CA PRO A 32 -2.15 -20.02 8.80
C PRO A 32 -1.86 -18.52 8.90
N SER A 33 -1.93 -17.82 7.77
CA SER A 33 -1.82 -16.37 7.72
C SER A 33 -2.85 -15.78 8.69
N LYS A 34 -2.42 -14.82 9.52
CA LYS A 34 -3.36 -14.09 10.36
C LYS A 34 -4.36 -13.36 9.46
N THR A 35 -5.62 -13.35 9.88
CA THR A 35 -6.67 -12.61 9.20
C THR A 35 -6.31 -11.13 9.18
N ALA A 36 -6.59 -10.45 8.07
CA ALA A 36 -6.44 -9.01 7.99
C ALA A 36 -7.29 -8.31 9.06
N VAL A 37 -6.71 -7.33 9.71
CA VAL A 37 -7.41 -6.43 10.63
C VAL A 37 -7.87 -5.20 9.87
N SER A 38 -9.10 -4.77 10.10
CA SER A 38 -9.70 -3.59 9.48
C SER A 38 -9.66 -2.40 10.44
N TRP A 39 -9.37 -1.22 9.88
CA TRP A 39 -9.21 0.02 10.64
C TRP A 39 -10.00 1.12 9.95
N GLN A 40 -10.72 1.93 10.74
CA GLN A 40 -11.40 3.14 10.28
C GLN A 40 -10.46 4.32 10.47
N LEU A 41 -10.22 5.12 9.42
CA LEU A 41 -9.38 6.31 9.55
C LEU A 41 -9.97 7.30 10.56
N ASP A 42 -9.11 7.80 11.44
CA ASP A 42 -9.38 8.88 12.39
C ASP A 42 -9.15 10.22 11.67
N PRO A 43 -10.21 11.00 11.38
CA PRO A 43 -10.07 12.24 10.62
C PRO A 43 -9.35 13.37 11.40
N VAL A 44 -9.21 13.23 12.72
CA VAL A 44 -8.48 14.22 13.53
C VAL A 44 -6.96 14.05 13.35
N HIS A 45 -6.51 12.80 13.18
CA HIS A 45 -5.08 12.47 13.09
C HIS A 45 -4.64 12.07 11.68
N SER A 46 -5.55 12.18 10.68
CA SER A 46 -5.23 11.92 9.27
C SER A 46 -5.28 13.20 8.45
N PHE A 47 -4.32 13.39 7.56
CA PHE A 47 -4.25 14.58 6.71
C PHE A 47 -3.44 14.33 5.44
N GLY A 48 -3.64 15.15 4.42
CA GLY A 48 -2.83 15.16 3.20
C GLY A 48 -2.05 16.45 3.05
N LEU A 49 -0.73 16.36 2.82
CA LEU A 49 0.12 17.49 2.45
C LEU A 49 0.40 17.45 0.96
N PHE A 50 0.49 18.62 0.34
CA PHE A 50 1.03 18.74 -1.02
C PHE A 50 2.15 19.78 -1.07
N ARG A 51 3.10 19.53 -1.96
CA ARG A 51 4.24 20.42 -2.22
C ARG A 51 4.40 20.62 -3.71
N VAL A 52 4.47 21.87 -4.14
CA VAL A 52 4.62 22.24 -5.55
C VAL A 52 5.59 23.42 -5.70
N GLN A 53 6.36 23.46 -6.78
CA GLN A 53 7.22 24.61 -7.08
C GLN A 53 6.35 25.81 -7.50
N HIS A 54 6.65 26.99 -6.95
CA HIS A 54 5.99 28.25 -7.26
C HIS A 54 6.98 29.23 -7.90
N MET A 55 6.63 29.76 -9.08
CA MET A 55 7.37 30.77 -9.84
C MET A 55 8.84 30.39 -10.11
N ASN A 56 9.12 29.10 -10.27
CA ASN A 56 10.46 28.53 -10.43
C ASN A 56 11.44 28.92 -9.28
N ALA A 57 10.91 29.30 -8.14
CA ALA A 57 11.68 29.75 -6.97
C ALA A 57 11.41 28.85 -5.77
N GLY A 58 10.47 29.20 -4.92
CA GLY A 58 10.20 28.49 -3.69
C GLY A 58 9.33 27.24 -3.87
N MET A 59 9.33 26.40 -2.84
CA MET A 59 8.36 25.31 -2.71
C MET A 59 7.20 25.79 -1.86
N PHE A 60 6.02 25.74 -2.44
CA PHE A 60 4.77 26.03 -1.76
C PHE A 60 4.20 24.74 -1.17
N TRP A 61 3.71 24.84 0.06
CA TRP A 61 3.05 23.75 0.77
C TRP A 61 1.61 24.15 1.09
N GLY A 62 0.74 23.19 1.01
CA GLY A 62 -0.62 23.27 1.50
C GLY A 62 -1.07 21.92 2.03
N ARG A 63 -2.26 21.87 2.59
CA ARG A 63 -2.80 20.65 3.17
C ARG A 63 -4.29 20.50 2.89
N PHE A 64 -4.76 19.29 3.10
CA PHE A 64 -6.17 18.93 3.21
C PHE A 64 -6.38 18.32 4.59
N ASN A 65 -7.38 18.79 5.30
CA ASN A 65 -7.58 18.50 6.72
C ASN A 65 -8.65 17.43 6.99
N ASP A 66 -9.43 17.04 5.98
CA ASP A 66 -10.49 16.05 6.12
C ASP A 66 -10.17 14.83 5.25
N VAL A 67 -9.58 13.81 5.90
CA VAL A 67 -9.20 12.55 5.29
C VAL A 67 -9.93 11.43 6.02
N THR A 68 -10.68 10.62 5.27
CA THR A 68 -11.49 9.51 5.76
C THR A 68 -11.21 8.25 4.95
N GLY A 69 -11.66 7.10 5.43
CA GLY A 69 -11.51 5.84 4.71
C GLY A 69 -11.19 4.67 5.61
N THR A 70 -10.66 3.61 5.01
CA THR A 70 -10.34 2.38 5.73
C THR A 70 -8.97 1.84 5.34
N ILE A 71 -8.35 1.15 6.28
CA ILE A 71 -7.14 0.36 6.09
C ILE A 71 -7.49 -1.09 6.41
N SER A 72 -7.01 -2.04 5.59
CA SER A 72 -6.98 -3.45 5.91
C SER A 72 -5.53 -3.92 5.88
N HIS A 73 -5.04 -4.53 6.96
CA HIS A 73 -3.63 -4.91 7.09
C HIS A 73 -3.46 -6.26 7.78
N HIS A 74 -2.63 -7.11 7.19
CA HIS A 74 -2.15 -8.35 7.79
C HIS A 74 -0.95 -8.05 8.69
N GLU A 75 -1.13 -8.15 10.01
CA GLU A 75 -0.10 -7.76 10.99
C GLU A 75 1.17 -8.63 10.93
N ASP A 76 1.07 -9.80 10.32
CA ASP A 76 2.23 -10.67 10.05
C ASP A 76 2.99 -10.28 8.78
N GLY A 77 2.53 -9.23 8.08
CA GLY A 77 3.13 -8.76 6.84
C GLY A 77 2.97 -9.72 5.66
N SER A 78 2.10 -10.71 5.75
CA SER A 78 1.92 -11.73 4.69
C SER A 78 1.38 -11.15 3.39
N GLU A 79 0.65 -10.03 3.45
CA GLU A 79 0.08 -9.34 2.32
C GLU A 79 0.26 -7.82 2.43
N PRO A 80 0.34 -7.10 1.29
CA PRO A 80 0.37 -5.64 1.27
C PRO A 80 -0.90 -5.05 1.90
N PRO A 81 -0.79 -3.90 2.60
CA PRO A 81 -1.96 -3.22 3.13
C PRO A 81 -2.90 -2.77 2.02
N GLN A 82 -4.20 -2.86 2.28
CA GLN A 82 -5.22 -2.30 1.40
C GLN A 82 -5.69 -0.96 1.96
N LEU A 83 -5.67 0.07 1.11
CA LEU A 83 -6.03 1.43 1.47
C LEU A 83 -7.21 1.89 0.61
N VAL A 84 -8.27 2.37 1.26
CA VAL A 84 -9.36 3.10 0.62
C VAL A 84 -9.44 4.45 1.31
N VAL A 85 -8.97 5.49 0.62
CA VAL A 85 -8.82 6.83 1.20
C VAL A 85 -9.64 7.83 0.40
N SER A 86 -10.35 8.70 1.11
CA SER A 86 -11.09 9.83 0.55
C SER A 86 -10.67 11.11 1.27
N CYS A 87 -10.37 12.13 0.49
CA CYS A 87 -9.96 13.43 0.99
C CYS A 87 -10.94 14.50 0.48
N ALA A 88 -11.61 15.20 1.38
CA ALA A 88 -12.55 16.25 1.03
C ALA A 88 -11.82 17.44 0.40
N VAL A 89 -12.20 17.82 -0.83
CA VAL A 89 -11.56 18.91 -1.58
C VAL A 89 -11.74 20.25 -0.88
N GLU A 90 -12.89 20.46 -0.22
CA GLU A 90 -13.20 21.68 0.50
C GLU A 90 -12.39 21.89 1.79
N SER A 91 -11.71 20.83 2.27
CA SER A 91 -10.83 20.91 3.44
C SER A 91 -9.43 21.46 3.15
N ILE A 92 -9.24 22.00 1.93
CA ILE A 92 -7.96 22.60 1.55
C ILE A 92 -7.62 23.80 2.46
N ASP A 93 -6.37 23.85 2.87
CA ASP A 93 -5.79 24.89 3.70
C ASP A 93 -4.38 25.24 3.17
N THR A 94 -4.26 26.42 2.59
CA THR A 94 -3.01 26.97 2.08
C THR A 94 -2.42 28.04 2.99
N GLY A 95 -3.05 28.28 4.15
CA GLY A 95 -2.78 29.43 5.01
C GLY A 95 -3.34 30.75 4.48
N SER A 96 -4.13 30.71 3.40
CA SER A 96 -4.76 31.89 2.79
C SER A 96 -6.15 31.54 2.26
N GLU A 97 -7.20 32.01 2.93
CA GLU A 97 -8.59 31.80 2.50
C GLU A 97 -8.86 32.23 1.04
N LYS A 98 -8.17 33.29 0.56
CA LYS A 98 -8.30 33.72 -0.83
C LYS A 98 -7.76 32.68 -1.79
N LEU A 99 -6.63 32.07 -1.45
CA LEU A 99 -6.02 31.02 -2.28
C LEU A 99 -6.85 29.74 -2.21
N ASP A 100 -7.36 29.37 -1.03
CA ASP A 100 -8.25 28.21 -0.85
C ASP A 100 -9.47 28.32 -1.77
N ARG A 101 -10.18 29.46 -1.73
CA ARG A 101 -11.28 29.72 -2.65
C ARG A 101 -10.88 29.66 -4.13
N THR A 102 -9.66 30.10 -4.47
CA THR A 102 -9.14 30.03 -5.83
C THR A 102 -8.93 28.60 -6.28
N MET A 103 -8.34 27.77 -5.40
CA MET A 103 -8.07 26.37 -5.69
C MET A 103 -9.34 25.50 -5.75
N LEU A 104 -10.42 25.90 -5.08
CA LEU A 104 -11.74 25.28 -5.22
C LEU A 104 -12.42 25.60 -6.56
N GLY A 105 -11.89 26.53 -7.32
CA GLY A 105 -12.45 26.98 -8.58
C GLY A 105 -12.32 25.96 -9.75
N PRO A 106 -13.07 26.17 -10.84
CA PRO A 106 -13.22 25.19 -11.94
C PRO A 106 -11.93 24.92 -12.74
N LYS A 107 -10.93 25.80 -12.66
CA LYS A 107 -9.62 25.61 -13.32
C LYS A 107 -8.63 24.83 -12.44
N TRP A 108 -9.00 24.56 -11.19
CA TRP A 108 -8.22 23.84 -10.20
C TRP A 108 -8.92 22.52 -9.83
N PHE A 109 -9.30 22.36 -8.57
CA PHE A 109 -9.96 21.13 -8.12
C PHE A 109 -11.43 21.04 -8.52
N ASN A 110 -12.07 22.16 -8.96
CA ASN A 110 -13.48 22.22 -9.26
C ASN A 110 -14.35 21.62 -8.14
N GLY A 111 -14.13 22.09 -6.93
CA GLY A 111 -14.75 21.55 -5.70
C GLY A 111 -16.28 21.61 -5.69
N LYS A 112 -16.91 22.38 -6.59
CA LYS A 112 -18.36 22.36 -6.80
C LYS A 112 -18.82 21.02 -7.39
N GLU A 113 -18.11 20.50 -8.38
CA GLU A 113 -18.44 19.26 -9.09
C GLU A 113 -17.76 18.03 -8.47
N HIS A 114 -16.53 18.20 -7.94
CA HIS A 114 -15.71 17.11 -7.40
C HIS A 114 -15.46 17.34 -5.91
N LYS A 115 -16.26 16.69 -5.06
CA LYS A 115 -16.22 16.90 -3.60
C LYS A 115 -15.03 16.24 -2.92
N ALA A 116 -14.50 15.17 -3.52
CA ALA A 116 -13.42 14.42 -2.94
C ALA A 116 -12.35 14.05 -3.98
N MET A 117 -11.13 13.89 -3.50
CA MET A 117 -10.07 13.12 -4.12
C MET A 117 -10.05 11.75 -3.46
N THR A 118 -9.81 10.68 -4.24
CA THR A 118 -9.82 9.32 -3.68
C THR A 118 -8.61 8.54 -4.13
N PHE A 119 -8.16 7.63 -3.27
CA PHE A 119 -7.18 6.61 -3.62
C PHE A 119 -7.70 5.24 -3.19
N VAL A 120 -7.62 4.27 -4.10
CA VAL A 120 -7.96 2.87 -3.82
C VAL A 120 -6.80 2.02 -4.29
N SER A 121 -6.14 1.33 -3.35
CA SER A 121 -5.06 0.42 -3.70
C SER A 121 -5.61 -0.82 -4.41
N THR A 122 -4.90 -1.30 -5.43
CA THR A 122 -5.26 -2.48 -6.23
C THR A 122 -4.28 -3.63 -6.07
N SER A 123 -3.03 -3.31 -5.78
CA SER A 123 -1.97 -4.29 -5.53
C SER A 123 -0.81 -3.64 -4.79
N GLY A 124 0.16 -4.44 -4.34
CA GLY A 124 1.35 -3.92 -3.70
C GLY A 124 2.52 -4.89 -3.77
N GLU A 125 3.72 -4.34 -3.69
CA GLU A 125 4.99 -5.04 -3.57
C GLU A 125 5.60 -4.68 -2.21
N GLN A 126 5.93 -5.68 -1.41
CA GLN A 126 6.64 -5.47 -0.15
C GLN A 126 8.11 -5.19 -0.44
N ILE A 127 8.65 -4.12 0.15
CA ILE A 127 10.06 -3.73 0.03
C ILE A 127 10.85 -4.25 1.22
N ASP A 128 10.29 -4.06 2.42
CA ASP A 128 10.82 -4.59 3.69
C ASP A 128 9.67 -4.80 4.69
N SER A 129 10.00 -5.01 5.97
CA SER A 129 9.00 -5.32 7.02
C SER A 129 7.97 -4.21 7.27
N THR A 130 8.26 -2.98 6.88
CA THR A 130 7.43 -1.81 7.14
C THR A 130 7.11 -0.98 5.89
N HIS A 131 7.72 -1.29 4.74
CA HIS A 131 7.55 -0.52 3.52
C HIS A 131 6.97 -1.35 2.39
N TRP A 132 6.02 -0.75 1.67
CA TRP A 132 5.40 -1.28 0.46
C TRP A 132 5.38 -0.21 -0.64
N LYS A 133 5.44 -0.68 -1.88
CA LYS A 133 5.06 0.09 -3.04
C LYS A 133 3.65 -0.34 -3.46
N LEU A 134 2.66 0.44 -3.13
CA LEU A 134 1.28 0.18 -3.52
C LEU A 134 0.98 0.76 -4.90
N LYS A 135 0.28 -0.01 -5.73
CA LYS A 135 -0.40 0.49 -6.93
C LYS A 135 -1.85 0.75 -6.61
N GLY A 136 -2.42 1.77 -7.23
CA GLY A 136 -3.82 2.08 -7.01
C GLY A 136 -4.32 3.21 -7.88
N ASP A 137 -5.63 3.36 -7.90
CA ASP A 137 -6.33 4.39 -8.65
C ASP A 137 -6.46 5.67 -7.81
N LEU A 138 -5.75 6.71 -8.21
CA LEU A 138 -5.87 8.05 -7.66
C LEU A 138 -6.81 8.88 -8.54
N THR A 139 -7.86 9.44 -7.94
CA THR A 139 -8.80 10.32 -8.61
C THR A 139 -8.67 11.75 -8.08
N ILE A 140 -8.39 12.70 -8.95
CA ILE A 140 -8.32 14.13 -8.64
C ILE A 140 -9.11 14.90 -9.71
N ALA A 141 -9.94 15.85 -9.28
CA ALA A 141 -10.77 16.68 -10.17
C ALA A 141 -11.55 15.83 -11.22
N GLY A 142 -12.07 14.67 -10.81
CA GLY A 142 -12.83 13.75 -11.65
C GLY A 142 -12.00 12.91 -12.63
N VAL A 143 -10.66 13.03 -12.62
CA VAL A 143 -9.79 12.24 -13.48
C VAL A 143 -9.07 11.17 -12.65
N SER A 144 -9.26 9.89 -13.02
CA SER A 144 -8.58 8.76 -12.37
C SER A 144 -7.33 8.36 -13.13
N ARG A 145 -6.28 8.02 -12.40
CA ARG A 145 -4.99 7.50 -12.90
C ARG A 145 -4.43 6.46 -11.95
N GLU A 146 -3.88 5.39 -12.49
CA GLU A 146 -3.04 4.50 -11.72
C GLU A 146 -1.74 5.21 -11.31
N VAL A 147 -1.38 5.09 -10.05
CA VAL A 147 -0.15 5.63 -9.47
C VAL A 147 0.54 4.58 -8.60
N GLU A 148 1.85 4.75 -8.41
CA GLU A 148 2.62 4.00 -7.41
C GLU A 148 2.86 4.88 -6.19
N VAL A 149 2.47 4.39 -5.01
CA VAL A 149 2.57 5.08 -3.73
C VAL A 149 3.53 4.34 -2.82
N MET A 150 4.55 5.02 -2.35
CA MET A 150 5.41 4.49 -1.27
C MET A 150 4.64 4.62 0.03
N THR A 151 4.53 3.51 0.74
CA THR A 151 3.72 3.39 1.95
C THR A 151 4.57 2.78 3.06
N GLU A 152 4.66 3.47 4.19
CA GLU A 152 5.39 3.05 5.39
C GLU A 152 4.41 2.81 6.53
N LEU A 153 4.46 1.63 7.16
CA LEU A 153 3.81 1.38 8.44
C LEU A 153 4.61 2.08 9.53
N THR A 154 4.08 3.17 10.07
CA THR A 154 4.73 3.95 11.13
C THR A 154 4.58 3.31 12.50
N GLY A 155 3.58 2.44 12.67
CA GLY A 155 3.42 1.63 13.87
C GLY A 155 2.01 1.09 14.08
N ILE A 156 1.92 0.12 14.98
CA ILE A 156 0.67 -0.36 15.57
C ILE A 156 0.79 -0.16 17.07
N GLY A 157 -0.12 0.58 17.66
CA GLY A 157 -0.09 0.96 19.06
C GLY A 157 -1.43 0.72 19.76
N GLY A 158 -1.48 1.09 21.02
CA GLY A 158 -2.70 1.08 21.81
C GLY A 158 -2.92 2.41 22.53
N GLY A 159 -4.17 2.78 22.68
CA GLY A 159 -4.59 3.98 23.40
C GLY A 159 -5.81 3.70 24.26
N PRO A 160 -6.31 4.73 24.99
CA PRO A 160 -7.48 4.58 25.86
C PRO A 160 -8.75 4.14 25.11
N GLN A 161 -8.82 4.39 23.81
CA GLN A 161 -9.98 4.08 22.97
C GLN A 161 -9.82 2.76 22.17
N GLY A 162 -8.68 2.09 22.26
CA GLY A 162 -8.40 0.83 21.55
C GLY A 162 -7.06 0.83 20.84
N ARG A 163 -6.93 -0.09 19.88
CA ARG A 163 -5.72 -0.19 19.07
C ARG A 163 -5.77 0.81 17.93
N LYS A 164 -4.60 1.29 17.56
CA LYS A 164 -4.40 2.21 16.44
C LYS A 164 -3.32 1.70 15.50
N ILE A 165 -3.45 2.04 14.22
CA ILE A 165 -2.44 1.80 13.20
C ILE A 165 -2.09 3.12 12.53
N GLY A 166 -0.82 3.30 12.15
CA GLY A 166 -0.35 4.49 11.45
C GLY A 166 0.37 4.13 10.15
N PHE A 167 0.10 4.90 9.10
CA PHE A 167 0.83 4.84 7.84
C PHE A 167 1.24 6.24 7.37
N GLU A 168 2.41 6.34 6.73
CA GLU A 168 2.77 7.48 5.89
C GLU A 168 2.84 7.03 4.43
N CYS A 169 2.16 7.78 3.57
CA CYS A 169 2.10 7.50 2.14
C CYS A 169 2.72 8.66 1.36
N THR A 170 3.62 8.38 0.41
CA THR A 170 4.23 9.41 -0.44
C THR A 170 4.13 9.07 -1.91
N VAL A 171 3.80 10.07 -2.74
CA VAL A 171 3.76 9.94 -4.19
C VAL A 171 4.08 11.26 -4.88
N GLU A 172 4.76 11.21 -6.01
CA GLU A 172 4.91 12.37 -6.90
C GLU A 172 4.01 12.18 -8.12
N ILE A 173 3.15 13.16 -8.38
CA ILE A 173 2.23 13.15 -9.50
C ILE A 173 2.51 14.31 -10.46
N ASN A 174 2.06 14.19 -11.70
CA ASN A 174 1.97 15.32 -12.64
C ASN A 174 0.53 15.84 -12.63
N ARG A 175 0.30 17.05 -12.09
CA ARG A 175 -1.03 17.67 -12.00
C ARG A 175 -1.74 17.83 -13.34
N ASN A 176 -0.96 17.97 -14.45
CA ASN A 176 -1.54 18.07 -15.79
C ASN A 176 -2.23 16.78 -16.24
N ALA A 177 -1.78 15.62 -15.74
CA ALA A 177 -2.40 14.33 -16.02
C ALA A 177 -3.81 14.23 -15.42
N PHE A 178 -4.08 15.02 -14.38
CA PHE A 178 -5.38 15.13 -13.71
C PHE A 178 -6.20 16.34 -14.19
N GLY A 179 -5.83 16.95 -15.31
CA GLY A 179 -6.60 18.06 -15.89
C GLY A 179 -6.29 19.44 -15.29
N ILE A 180 -5.51 19.56 -14.24
CA ILE A 180 -5.15 20.82 -13.58
C ILE A 180 -3.98 21.46 -14.34
N ARG A 181 -4.30 22.24 -15.39
CA ARG A 181 -3.30 22.77 -16.34
C ARG A 181 -3.10 24.28 -16.27
N ILE A 182 -3.71 24.93 -15.28
CA ILE A 182 -3.61 26.38 -15.07
C ILE A 182 -2.18 26.81 -14.69
N LEU A 183 -1.78 28.02 -15.06
CA LEU A 183 -0.50 28.65 -14.72
C LEU A 183 0.74 27.81 -15.06
N ARG A 184 0.73 27.15 -16.22
CA ARG A 184 1.92 26.43 -16.72
C ARG A 184 3.11 27.38 -16.82
N GLY A 185 4.28 26.88 -16.38
CA GLY A 185 5.51 27.68 -16.31
C GLY A 185 5.66 28.54 -15.05
N ALA A 186 4.55 28.88 -14.38
CA ALA A 186 4.59 29.57 -13.08
C ALA A 186 4.44 28.62 -11.90
N ILE A 187 3.58 27.59 -12.05
CA ILE A 187 3.40 26.54 -11.06
C ILE A 187 3.96 25.24 -11.64
N GLY A 188 4.81 24.57 -10.88
CA GLY A 188 5.42 23.31 -11.28
C GLY A 188 4.39 22.25 -11.64
N ASP A 189 4.73 21.39 -12.61
CA ASP A 189 3.86 20.30 -13.04
C ASP A 189 3.89 19.11 -12.08
N LYS A 190 5.02 18.91 -11.41
CA LYS A 190 5.22 17.87 -10.40
C LYS A 190 4.72 18.35 -9.05
N VAL A 191 3.88 17.54 -8.43
CA VAL A 191 3.35 17.76 -7.08
C VAL A 191 3.71 16.54 -6.25
N ARG A 192 4.42 16.75 -5.15
CA ARG A 192 4.62 15.70 -4.14
C ARG A 192 3.46 15.72 -3.15
N LEU A 193 2.89 14.57 -2.93
CA LEU A 193 1.88 14.33 -1.89
C LEU A 193 2.53 13.53 -0.76
N VAL A 194 2.20 13.90 0.49
CA VAL A 194 2.54 13.15 1.71
C VAL A 194 1.26 13.04 2.51
N VAL A 195 0.82 11.83 2.79
CA VAL A 195 -0.45 11.57 3.47
C VAL A 195 -0.16 10.78 4.74
N GLY A 196 -0.44 11.39 5.89
CA GLY A 196 -0.44 10.72 7.19
C GLY A 196 -1.81 10.12 7.45
N LEU A 197 -1.84 8.85 7.79
CA LEU A 197 -3.05 8.09 8.07
C LEU A 197 -2.93 7.48 9.46
N GLU A 198 -3.92 7.71 10.32
CA GLU A 198 -4.10 7.00 11.58
C GLU A 198 -5.49 6.35 11.59
N GLY A 199 -5.57 5.08 11.98
CA GLY A 199 -6.83 4.36 12.00
C GLY A 199 -7.11 3.71 13.36
N ASP A 200 -8.38 3.69 13.75
CA ASP A 200 -8.91 2.94 14.89
C ASP A 200 -9.34 1.55 14.45
N GLU A 201 -9.00 0.52 15.24
CA GLU A 201 -9.39 -0.86 14.96
C GLU A 201 -10.90 -1.01 14.95
N ILE A 202 -11.43 -1.55 13.85
CA ILE A 202 -12.84 -1.95 13.76
C ILE A 202 -12.99 -3.28 14.48
N LYS A 203 -13.66 -3.29 15.64
CA LYS A 203 -13.95 -4.52 16.39
C LYS A 203 -15.04 -5.31 15.68
N ALA A 204 -14.80 -6.61 15.49
CA ALA A 204 -15.86 -7.52 15.07
C ALA A 204 -16.95 -7.55 16.15
N GLU A 205 -18.19 -7.42 15.76
CA GLU A 205 -19.37 -7.59 16.63
C GLU A 205 -19.56 -9.08 17.02
#